data_eebd92490c9a327ef920b002b4b380e1
#
_entry.id   eebd92490c9a327ef920b002b4b380e1
#
_cell.length_a   1.000
_cell.length_b   1.000
_cell.length_c   1.000
_cell.angle_alpha   90.00
_cell.angle_beta   90.00
_cell.angle_gamma   90.00
#
_symmetry.space_group_name_H-M   'P 1'
#
loop_
_entity.id
_entity.type
_entity.pdbx_description
1 polymer ?
#
loop_
_entity_poly.entity_id
_entity_poly.type
_entity_poly.pdbx_seq_one_letter_code
_entity_poly.pdbx_strand_id
1 'polypeptide(L)'
;MKNMYLRDRTIQVVDVFQNLGELSEKVKGFSYRVLKEDCLDLPPKVFIKRHITLTPEQKKIYEQMKKAAMAILNGKVSTTMTVLTQLMRLHQITCGHFTADDGSEQEVKSNRMNELMSILEETEGKAIIWANYQKDIKAITKEIIKTYGPGSVVDYYGLTPQEERQENIKKFQKDENCRFIVGTPQTGGYG
;
A
#
# COMPACT_ATOMS: atom_id res chain seq x y z
N MET A 1 12.72 3.14 30.53
CA MET A 1 13.43 3.66 29.35
C MET A 1 14.46 2.63 28.92
N LYS A 2 14.43 2.24 27.63
CA LYS A 2 15.51 1.42 27.03
C LYS A 2 16.49 2.33 26.33
N ASN A 3 17.77 2.03 26.48
CA ASN A 3 18.82 2.72 25.73
C ASN A 3 18.98 2.03 24.37
N MET A 4 18.84 2.79 23.29
CA MET A 4 19.16 2.33 21.95
C MET A 4 20.43 3.03 21.48
N TYR A 5 21.44 2.24 21.11
CA TYR A 5 22.74 2.75 20.66
C TYR A 5 22.71 2.93 19.14
N LEU A 6 22.84 4.17 18.68
CA LEU A 6 22.95 4.51 17.27
C LEU A 6 24.31 5.20 17.06
N ARG A 7 25.28 4.43 16.56
CA ARG A 7 26.68 4.85 16.32
C ARG A 7 27.23 5.67 17.47
N ASP A 8 27.54 6.78 17.63
CA ASP A 8 28.16 7.47 18.76
C ASP A 8 27.15 8.23 19.66
N ARG A 9 25.86 7.90 19.60
CA ARG A 9 24.83 8.55 20.41
C ARG A 9 23.97 7.54 21.12
N THR A 10 23.80 7.68 22.42
CA THR A 10 22.78 6.94 23.20
C THR A 10 21.48 7.71 23.13
N ILE A 11 20.45 7.09 22.54
CA ILE A 11 19.10 7.65 22.51
C ILE A 11 18.28 6.93 23.57
N GLN A 12 17.67 7.68 24.47
CA GLN A 12 16.71 7.14 25.42
C GLN A 12 15.35 7.00 24.72
N VAL A 13 14.87 5.76 24.59
CA VAL A 13 13.56 5.48 24.05
C VAL A 13 12.59 5.25 25.18
N VAL A 14 11.42 5.88 25.11
CA VAL A 14 10.33 5.66 26.07
C VAL A 14 9.78 4.25 25.83
N ASP A 15 10.00 3.37 26.83
CA ASP A 15 9.58 1.97 26.74
C ASP A 15 8.18 1.76 27.38
N VAL A 16 7.87 2.54 28.41
CA VAL A 16 6.60 2.47 29.14
C VAL A 16 6.15 3.88 29.50
N PHE A 17 4.90 4.20 29.18
CA PHE A 17 4.26 5.41 29.63
C PHE A 17 3.73 5.20 31.04
N GLN A 18 4.00 6.14 31.93
CA GLN A 18 3.50 6.12 33.32
C GLN A 18 2.53 7.27 33.55
N ASN A 19 1.65 7.11 34.54
CA ASN A 19 0.68 8.14 34.96
C ASN A 19 -0.25 8.65 33.86
N LEU A 20 -0.62 7.78 32.91
CA LEU A 20 -1.54 8.14 31.83
C LEU A 20 -2.91 8.59 32.34
N GLY A 21 -3.35 8.04 33.48
CA GLY A 21 -4.60 8.47 34.16
C GLY A 21 -4.53 9.92 34.63
N GLU A 22 -3.43 10.31 35.28
CA GLU A 22 -3.23 11.69 35.74
C GLU A 22 -3.13 12.67 34.58
N LEU A 23 -2.42 12.27 33.50
CA LEU A 23 -2.35 13.06 32.27
C LEU A 23 -3.73 13.25 31.66
N SER A 24 -4.53 12.17 31.57
CA SER A 24 -5.89 12.23 31.04
C SER A 24 -6.78 13.19 31.84
N GLU A 25 -6.72 13.16 33.14
CA GLU A 25 -7.50 14.06 33.98
C GLU A 25 -7.07 15.53 33.78
N LYS A 26 -5.78 15.81 33.72
CA LYS A 26 -5.27 17.18 33.47
C LYS A 26 -5.67 17.72 32.11
N VAL A 27 -5.77 16.86 31.09
CA VAL A 27 -6.08 17.25 29.71
C VAL A 27 -7.59 17.39 29.47
N LYS A 28 -8.44 16.73 30.23
CA LYS A 28 -9.92 16.79 30.09
C LYS A 28 -10.50 18.20 30.08
N GLY A 29 -9.88 19.14 30.79
CA GLY A 29 -10.40 20.52 30.91
C GLY A 29 -10.32 21.33 29.61
N PHE A 30 -9.47 20.95 28.68
CA PHE A 30 -9.23 21.67 27.41
C PHE A 30 -9.16 20.76 26.17
N SER A 31 -9.47 19.48 26.30
CA SER A 31 -9.55 18.54 25.20
C SER A 31 -10.86 17.75 25.23
N TYR A 32 -11.33 17.44 24.03
CA TYR A 32 -12.49 16.58 23.82
C TYR A 32 -12.07 15.38 22.95
N ARG A 33 -12.32 14.18 23.46
CA ARG A 33 -12.02 12.94 22.73
C ARG A 33 -13.30 12.13 22.54
N VAL A 34 -13.58 11.80 21.30
CA VAL A 34 -14.70 10.93 20.92
C VAL A 34 -14.15 9.76 20.13
N LEU A 35 -14.53 8.56 20.51
CA LEU A 35 -14.22 7.35 19.73
C LEU A 35 -15.37 7.08 18.76
N LYS A 36 -15.03 6.54 17.58
CA LYS A 36 -16.04 6.18 16.58
C LYS A 36 -17.04 5.16 17.14
N GLU A 37 -16.56 4.23 17.96
CA GLU A 37 -17.36 3.19 18.61
C GLU A 37 -18.36 3.75 19.63
N ASP A 38 -18.10 4.94 20.19
CA ASP A 38 -19.00 5.59 21.14
C ASP A 38 -20.13 6.39 20.47
N CYS A 39 -19.94 6.75 19.19
CA CYS A 39 -20.81 7.70 18.49
C CYS A 39 -21.47 7.15 17.22
N LEU A 40 -20.98 6.05 16.68
CA LEU A 40 -21.46 5.50 15.43
C LEU A 40 -21.75 4.01 15.59
N ASP A 41 -22.96 3.61 15.25
CA ASP A 41 -23.32 2.19 15.11
C ASP A 41 -22.79 1.69 13.74
N LEU A 42 -21.52 1.26 13.74
CA LEU A 42 -20.83 0.77 12.56
C LEU A 42 -20.66 -0.75 12.66
N PRO A 43 -20.83 -1.48 11.56
CA PRO A 43 -20.52 -2.89 11.53
C PRO A 43 -19.04 -3.14 11.85
N PRO A 44 -18.68 -4.30 12.42
CA PRO A 44 -17.31 -4.62 12.76
C PRO A 44 -16.43 -4.67 11.50
N LYS A 45 -15.16 -4.26 11.65
CA LYS A 45 -14.17 -4.37 10.57
C LYS A 45 -13.83 -5.83 10.33
N VAL A 46 -13.96 -6.26 9.09
CA VAL A 46 -13.58 -7.62 8.66
C VAL A 46 -12.29 -7.53 7.83
N PHE A 47 -11.29 -8.34 8.19
CA PHE A 47 -10.03 -8.45 7.48
C PHE A 47 -9.94 -9.80 6.78
N ILE A 48 -9.89 -9.78 5.46
CA ILE A 48 -9.80 -11.00 4.64
C ILE A 48 -8.44 -11.01 3.93
N LYS A 49 -7.75 -12.17 3.99
CA LYS A 49 -6.50 -12.39 3.26
C LYS A 49 -6.79 -13.28 2.05
N ARG A 50 -6.42 -12.83 0.87
CA ARG A 50 -6.43 -13.62 -0.36
C ARG A 50 -5.00 -14.03 -0.71
N HIS A 51 -4.77 -15.34 -0.81
CA HIS A 51 -3.48 -15.92 -1.15
C HIS A 51 -3.40 -16.18 -2.65
N ILE A 52 -2.43 -15.57 -3.31
CA ILE A 52 -2.24 -15.69 -4.76
C ILE A 52 -0.97 -16.48 -5.02
N THR A 53 -1.09 -17.55 -5.80
CA THR A 53 0.05 -18.34 -6.20
C THR A 53 0.80 -17.66 -7.35
N LEU A 54 2.11 -17.53 -7.21
CA LEU A 54 2.97 -17.03 -8.27
C LEU A 54 2.90 -17.94 -9.51
N THR A 55 2.92 -17.35 -10.69
CA THR A 55 3.04 -18.12 -11.93
C THR A 55 4.40 -18.83 -11.97
N PRO A 56 4.56 -19.91 -12.76
CA PRO A 56 5.86 -20.59 -12.90
C PRO A 56 6.98 -19.64 -13.34
N GLU A 57 6.66 -18.69 -14.22
CA GLU A 57 7.57 -17.66 -14.69
C GLU A 57 7.98 -16.71 -13.56
N GLN A 58 7.01 -16.15 -12.83
CA GLN A 58 7.29 -15.31 -11.66
C GLN A 58 8.16 -16.04 -10.64
N LYS A 59 7.82 -17.30 -10.33
CA LYS A 59 8.56 -18.10 -9.36
C LYS A 59 10.02 -18.29 -9.79
N LYS A 60 10.26 -18.59 -11.07
CA LYS A 60 11.61 -18.73 -11.62
C LYS A 60 12.42 -17.43 -11.45
N ILE A 61 11.86 -16.30 -11.88
CA ILE A 61 12.53 -14.99 -11.80
C ILE A 61 12.75 -14.60 -10.33
N TYR A 62 11.74 -14.81 -9.48
CA TYR A 62 11.83 -14.54 -8.05
C TYR A 62 12.96 -15.31 -7.37
N GLU A 63 13.07 -16.63 -7.62
CA GLU A 63 14.13 -17.46 -7.03
C GLU A 63 15.52 -17.09 -7.56
N GLN A 64 15.66 -16.71 -8.83
CA GLN A 64 16.91 -16.22 -9.38
C GLN A 64 17.32 -14.91 -8.69
N MET A 65 16.41 -13.94 -8.58
CA MET A 65 16.67 -12.67 -7.91
C MET A 65 17.00 -12.85 -6.44
N LYS A 66 16.28 -13.73 -5.75
CA LYS A 66 16.52 -14.07 -4.34
C LYS A 66 17.91 -14.66 -4.13
N LYS A 67 18.35 -15.58 -4.99
CA LYS A 67 19.70 -16.17 -4.93
C LYS A 67 20.78 -15.09 -5.17
N ALA A 68 20.59 -14.21 -6.13
CA ALA A 68 21.50 -13.09 -6.39
C ALA A 68 21.55 -12.12 -5.19
N ALA A 69 20.41 -11.78 -4.61
CA ALA A 69 20.34 -10.95 -3.41
C ALA A 69 21.06 -11.60 -2.22
N MET A 70 20.88 -12.89 -2.00
CA MET A 70 21.59 -13.63 -0.92
C MET A 70 23.10 -13.70 -1.16
N ALA A 71 23.55 -13.85 -2.40
CA ALA A 71 24.98 -13.81 -2.74
C ALA A 71 25.60 -12.45 -2.41
N ILE A 72 24.91 -11.36 -2.72
CA ILE A 72 25.34 -9.99 -2.37
C ILE A 72 25.43 -9.81 -0.85
N LEU A 73 24.44 -10.30 -0.10
CA LEU A 73 24.43 -10.21 1.37
C LEU A 73 25.55 -11.04 2.02
N ASN A 74 25.85 -12.21 1.50
CA ASN A 74 26.91 -13.11 1.99
C ASN A 74 28.31 -12.63 1.59
N GLY A 75 28.45 -11.83 0.56
CA GLY A 75 29.69 -11.28 0.04
C GLY A 75 30.08 -9.95 0.66
N LYS A 76 30.07 -9.78 1.98
CA LYS A 76 30.63 -8.66 2.80
C LYS A 76 30.53 -7.20 2.26
N VAL A 77 29.89 -6.96 1.13
CA VAL A 77 29.72 -5.64 0.49
C VAL A 77 28.22 -5.39 0.30
N SER A 78 27.47 -5.26 1.39
CA SER A 78 26.08 -4.82 1.24
C SER A 78 25.86 -3.54 2.05
N THR A 79 25.56 -2.47 1.33
CA THR A 79 25.00 -1.27 1.95
C THR A 79 23.51 -1.49 2.20
N THR A 80 22.94 -0.78 3.17
CA THR A 80 21.47 -0.79 3.41
C THR A 80 20.69 -0.50 2.14
N MET A 81 21.19 0.40 1.28
CA MET A 81 20.58 0.74 0.00
C MET A 81 20.49 -0.47 -0.96
N THR A 82 21.56 -1.28 -1.02
CA THR A 82 21.57 -2.49 -1.86
C THR A 82 20.52 -3.50 -1.39
N VAL A 83 20.39 -3.70 -0.08
CA VAL A 83 19.38 -4.61 0.49
C VAL A 83 17.96 -4.13 0.19
N LEU A 84 17.67 -2.84 0.40
CA LEU A 84 16.37 -2.26 0.10
C LEU A 84 16.01 -2.38 -1.38
N THR A 85 16.97 -2.10 -2.27
CA THR A 85 16.76 -2.23 -3.71
C THR A 85 16.39 -3.68 -4.11
N GLN A 86 17.07 -4.67 -3.54
CA GLN A 86 16.77 -6.08 -3.80
C GLN A 86 15.38 -6.48 -3.28
N LEU A 87 15.00 -6.02 -2.09
CA LEU A 87 13.66 -6.25 -1.55
C LEU A 87 12.57 -5.61 -2.42
N MET A 88 12.81 -4.38 -2.90
CA MET A 88 11.88 -3.71 -3.83
C MET A 88 11.72 -4.50 -5.14
N ARG A 89 12.80 -5.01 -5.71
CA ARG A 89 12.75 -5.83 -6.93
C ARG A 89 11.98 -7.14 -6.72
N LEU A 90 12.22 -7.83 -5.62
CA LEU A 90 11.46 -9.03 -5.26
C LEU A 90 9.97 -8.72 -5.12
N HIS A 91 9.64 -7.59 -4.49
CA HIS A 91 8.25 -7.15 -4.38
C HIS A 91 7.64 -6.81 -5.75
N GLN A 92 8.36 -6.09 -6.61
CA GLN A 92 7.91 -5.78 -7.97
C GLN A 92 7.62 -7.06 -8.79
N ILE A 93 8.48 -8.09 -8.70
CA ILE A 93 8.26 -9.38 -9.37
C ILE A 93 6.94 -10.00 -8.91
N THR A 94 6.62 -9.95 -7.61
CA THR A 94 5.33 -10.44 -7.11
C THR A 94 4.14 -9.61 -7.62
N CYS A 95 4.37 -8.34 -7.97
CA CYS A 95 3.37 -7.47 -8.59
C CYS A 95 3.18 -7.72 -10.09
N GLY A 96 4.08 -8.47 -10.73
CA GLY A 96 4.00 -8.78 -12.16
C GLY A 96 4.84 -7.87 -13.05
N HIS A 97 5.82 -7.18 -12.48
CA HIS A 97 6.80 -6.38 -13.21
C HIS A 97 8.10 -6.27 -12.43
N PHE A 98 9.17 -5.84 -13.06
CA PHE A 98 10.38 -5.39 -12.39
C PHE A 98 11.15 -4.41 -13.29
N THR A 99 11.98 -3.59 -12.66
CA THR A 99 12.88 -2.67 -13.36
C THR A 99 14.28 -3.29 -13.39
N ALA A 100 14.82 -3.47 -14.57
CA ALA A 100 16.20 -3.96 -14.77
C ALA A 100 17.24 -2.88 -14.44
N ASP A 101 18.52 -3.25 -14.39
CA ASP A 101 19.61 -2.33 -14.03
C ASP A 101 19.81 -1.21 -15.06
N ASP A 102 19.44 -1.44 -16.30
CA ASP A 102 19.46 -0.46 -17.40
C ASP A 102 18.26 0.51 -17.38
N GLY A 103 17.37 0.38 -16.40
CA GLY A 103 16.14 1.17 -16.28
C GLY A 103 14.97 0.63 -17.12
N SER A 104 15.17 -0.44 -17.91
CA SER A 104 14.09 -1.04 -18.67
C SER A 104 13.08 -1.73 -17.76
N GLU A 105 11.80 -1.56 -18.08
CA GLU A 105 10.71 -2.22 -17.36
C GLU A 105 10.33 -3.52 -18.07
N GLN A 106 10.27 -4.59 -17.31
CA GLN A 106 9.87 -5.91 -17.76
C GLN A 106 8.51 -6.28 -17.17
N GLU A 107 7.62 -6.80 -18.00
CA GLU A 107 6.34 -7.35 -17.53
C GLU A 107 6.48 -8.85 -17.31
N VAL A 108 5.90 -9.33 -16.23
CA VAL A 108 5.87 -10.75 -15.88
C VAL A 108 4.42 -11.15 -15.64
N LYS A 109 3.96 -12.19 -16.33
CA LYS A 109 2.58 -12.66 -16.18
C LYS A 109 2.26 -12.97 -14.72
N SER A 110 1.20 -12.37 -14.19
CA SER A 110 0.79 -12.49 -12.78
C SER A 110 -0.70 -12.82 -12.67
N ASN A 111 -1.07 -13.57 -11.63
CA ASN A 111 -2.46 -13.89 -11.32
C ASN A 111 -3.14 -12.80 -10.47
N ARG A 112 -2.42 -11.76 -10.04
CA ARG A 112 -2.95 -10.72 -9.14
C ARG A 112 -4.10 -9.93 -9.74
N MET A 113 -4.00 -9.57 -11.02
CA MET A 113 -5.07 -8.82 -11.69
C MET A 113 -6.37 -9.63 -11.73
N ASN A 114 -6.29 -10.91 -12.08
CA ASN A 114 -7.47 -11.77 -12.13
C ASN A 114 -8.11 -11.89 -10.76
N GLU A 115 -7.32 -12.09 -9.70
CA GLU A 115 -7.83 -12.17 -8.33
C GLU A 115 -8.44 -10.83 -7.88
N LEU A 116 -7.79 -9.70 -8.21
CA LEU A 116 -8.36 -8.38 -7.92
C LEU A 116 -9.73 -8.22 -8.60
N MET A 117 -9.83 -8.54 -9.88
CA MET A 117 -11.10 -8.41 -10.62
C MET A 117 -12.19 -9.30 -10.03
N SER A 118 -11.85 -10.52 -9.60
CA SER A 118 -12.78 -11.40 -8.89
C SER A 118 -13.28 -10.78 -7.56
N ILE A 119 -12.38 -10.17 -6.78
CA ILE A 119 -12.77 -9.46 -5.54
C ILE A 119 -13.70 -8.29 -5.85
N LEU A 120 -13.41 -7.52 -6.90
CA LEU A 120 -14.25 -6.38 -7.28
C LEU A 120 -15.63 -6.82 -7.77
N GLU A 121 -15.74 -7.98 -8.40
CA GLU A 121 -17.00 -8.60 -8.79
C GLU A 121 -17.83 -9.06 -7.57
N GLU A 122 -17.16 -9.61 -6.54
CA GLU A 122 -17.79 -9.99 -5.27
C GLU A 122 -18.22 -8.76 -4.44
N THR A 123 -17.71 -7.55 -4.76
CA THR A 123 -17.96 -6.33 -3.99
C THR A 123 -19.20 -5.60 -4.51
N GLU A 124 -20.25 -5.52 -3.69
CA GLU A 124 -21.49 -4.82 -4.06
C GLU A 124 -21.40 -3.29 -4.00
N GLY A 125 -20.53 -2.75 -3.15
CA GLY A 125 -20.40 -1.32 -2.87
C GLY A 125 -19.25 -0.64 -3.60
N LYS A 126 -18.87 0.51 -3.08
CA LYS A 126 -17.69 1.25 -3.51
C LYS A 126 -16.43 0.66 -2.89
N ALA A 127 -15.34 0.60 -3.66
CA ALA A 127 -14.07 0.06 -3.19
C ALA A 127 -12.91 1.04 -3.38
N ILE A 128 -12.03 1.10 -2.38
CA ILE A 128 -10.76 1.81 -2.44
C ILE A 128 -9.67 0.78 -2.66
N ILE A 129 -8.87 0.97 -3.70
CA ILE A 129 -7.81 0.04 -4.11
C ILE A 129 -6.46 0.73 -3.89
N TRP A 130 -5.66 0.18 -2.99
CA TRP A 130 -4.33 0.69 -2.73
C TRP A 130 -3.26 -0.11 -3.48
N ALA A 131 -2.44 0.58 -4.26
CA ALA A 131 -1.30 0.01 -4.95
C ALA A 131 -0.04 0.85 -4.71
N ASN A 132 1.12 0.18 -4.57
CA ASN A 132 2.37 0.85 -4.24
C ASN A 132 3.09 1.44 -5.45
N TYR A 133 2.83 0.91 -6.66
CA TYR A 133 3.53 1.32 -7.88
C TYR A 133 2.57 2.00 -8.85
N GLN A 134 3.05 3.08 -9.47
CA GLN A 134 2.27 3.83 -10.48
C GLN A 134 1.88 2.95 -11.67
N LYS A 135 2.73 1.98 -12.04
CA LYS A 135 2.45 1.02 -13.09
C LYS A 135 1.23 0.16 -12.75
N ASP A 136 1.15 -0.33 -11.50
CA ASP A 136 0.01 -1.10 -11.02
C ASP A 136 -1.27 -0.26 -11.05
N ILE A 137 -1.22 1.00 -10.61
CA ILE A 137 -2.37 1.90 -10.63
C ILE A 137 -2.91 2.05 -12.05
N LYS A 138 -2.04 2.36 -13.02
CA LYS A 138 -2.43 2.50 -14.43
C LYS A 138 -3.02 1.21 -15.01
N ALA A 139 -2.41 0.07 -14.70
CA ALA A 139 -2.89 -1.24 -15.16
C ALA A 139 -4.25 -1.59 -14.56
N ILE A 140 -4.43 -1.37 -13.25
CA ILE A 140 -5.69 -1.61 -12.53
C ILE A 140 -6.79 -0.68 -13.08
N THR A 141 -6.52 0.61 -13.19
CA THR A 141 -7.48 1.58 -13.74
C THR A 141 -7.92 1.19 -15.14
N LYS A 142 -6.97 0.82 -16.00
CA LYS A 142 -7.27 0.38 -17.38
C LYS A 142 -8.17 -0.87 -17.40
N GLU A 143 -7.88 -1.88 -16.58
CA GLU A 143 -8.67 -3.12 -16.55
C GLU A 143 -10.07 -2.89 -15.97
N ILE A 144 -10.19 -2.03 -14.95
CA ILE A 144 -11.51 -1.63 -14.41
C ILE A 144 -12.35 -0.91 -15.47
N ILE A 145 -11.77 0.05 -16.20
CA ILE A 145 -12.47 0.76 -17.27
C ILE A 145 -12.95 -0.22 -18.35
N LYS A 146 -12.13 -1.19 -18.71
CA LYS A 146 -12.46 -2.20 -19.72
C LYS A 146 -13.63 -3.08 -19.27
N THR A 147 -13.69 -3.42 -17.98
CA THR A 147 -14.69 -4.36 -17.43
C THR A 147 -16.00 -3.66 -17.03
N TYR A 148 -15.91 -2.50 -16.39
CA TYR A 148 -17.04 -1.77 -15.80
C TYR A 148 -17.41 -0.49 -16.57
N GLY A 149 -16.66 -0.14 -17.59
CA GLY A 149 -16.91 1.02 -18.45
C GLY A 149 -16.21 2.31 -17.97
N PRO A 150 -16.16 3.32 -18.86
CA PRO A 150 -15.59 4.62 -18.56
C PRO A 150 -16.40 5.32 -17.46
N GLY A 151 -15.70 5.95 -16.53
CA GLY A 151 -16.32 6.64 -15.40
C GLY A 151 -16.52 5.80 -14.14
N SER A 152 -16.35 4.46 -14.23
CA SER A 152 -16.47 3.54 -13.09
C SER A 152 -15.34 3.68 -12.06
N VAL A 153 -14.21 4.27 -12.44
CA VAL A 153 -13.02 4.41 -11.61
C VAL A 153 -12.40 5.79 -11.76
N VAL A 154 -11.81 6.27 -10.67
CA VAL A 154 -10.92 7.45 -10.63
C VAL A 154 -9.60 7.07 -10.00
N ASP A 155 -8.54 7.80 -10.33
CA ASP A 155 -7.24 7.61 -9.72
C ASP A 155 -6.90 8.71 -8.69
N TYR A 156 -6.04 8.34 -7.72
CA TYR A 156 -5.58 9.25 -6.68
C TYR A 156 -4.15 8.91 -6.25
N TYR A 157 -3.18 9.45 -6.96
CA TYR A 157 -1.76 9.19 -6.71
C TYR A 157 -0.89 10.40 -7.09
N GLY A 158 0.44 10.26 -6.99
CA GLY A 158 1.37 11.38 -7.15
C GLY A 158 1.29 12.11 -8.49
N LEU A 159 0.92 11.43 -9.59
CA LEU A 159 0.77 12.05 -10.92
C LEU A 159 -0.63 12.62 -11.18
N THR A 160 -1.63 12.33 -10.34
CA THR A 160 -2.95 12.95 -10.46
C THR A 160 -2.81 14.45 -10.18
N PRO A 161 -3.18 15.36 -11.13
CA PRO A 161 -3.12 16.79 -10.93
C PRO A 161 -3.86 17.23 -9.68
N GLN A 162 -3.35 18.25 -8.99
CA GLN A 162 -3.90 18.67 -7.71
C GLN A 162 -5.35 19.16 -7.84
N GLU A 163 -5.68 19.82 -8.94
CA GLU A 163 -7.01 20.30 -9.26
C GLU A 163 -8.00 19.14 -9.40
N GLU A 164 -7.58 18.06 -10.05
CA GLU A 164 -8.42 16.88 -10.29
C GLU A 164 -8.62 16.02 -9.03
N ARG A 165 -7.72 16.11 -8.06
CA ARG A 165 -7.80 15.27 -6.84
C ARG A 165 -9.10 15.45 -6.09
N GLN A 166 -9.52 16.69 -5.88
CA GLN A 166 -10.77 16.99 -5.16
C GLN A 166 -12.01 16.60 -5.97
N GLU A 167 -11.95 16.75 -7.28
CA GLU A 167 -13.03 16.32 -8.19
C GLU A 167 -13.15 14.80 -8.20
N ASN A 168 -12.03 14.06 -8.27
CA ASN A 168 -12.00 12.61 -8.22
C ASN A 168 -12.57 12.06 -6.90
N ILE A 169 -12.25 12.69 -5.76
CA ILE A 169 -12.83 12.32 -4.47
C ILE A 169 -14.36 12.57 -4.47
N LYS A 170 -14.80 13.74 -4.92
CA LYS A 170 -16.22 14.08 -5.00
C LYS A 170 -16.97 13.13 -5.93
N LYS A 171 -16.37 12.80 -7.09
CA LYS A 171 -16.93 11.85 -8.03
C LYS A 171 -17.07 10.47 -7.39
N PHE A 172 -16.01 9.95 -6.78
CA PHE A 172 -16.07 8.67 -6.08
C PHE A 172 -17.13 8.66 -4.97
N GLN A 173 -17.29 9.75 -4.21
CA GLN A 173 -18.26 9.81 -3.12
C GLN A 173 -19.71 9.92 -3.59
N LYS A 174 -19.99 10.70 -4.65
CA LYS A 174 -21.35 11.12 -5.02
C LYS A 174 -21.91 10.41 -6.25
N ASP A 175 -21.07 10.01 -7.19
CA ASP A 175 -21.50 9.37 -8.43
C ASP A 175 -21.66 7.85 -8.19
N GLU A 176 -22.85 7.34 -8.35
CA GLU A 176 -23.15 5.91 -8.20
C GLU A 176 -22.44 5.04 -9.24
N ASN A 177 -22.17 5.59 -10.43
CA ASN A 177 -21.44 4.88 -11.48
C ASN A 177 -19.95 4.78 -11.16
N CYS A 178 -19.40 5.71 -10.38
CA CYS A 178 -18.00 5.70 -9.95
C CYS A 178 -17.84 4.83 -8.70
N ARG A 179 -17.64 3.53 -8.91
CA ARG A 179 -17.55 2.54 -7.83
C ARG A 179 -16.15 2.39 -7.26
N PHE A 180 -15.11 2.76 -7.99
CA PHE A 180 -13.73 2.45 -7.62
C PHE A 180 -12.87 3.71 -7.57
N ILE A 181 -11.96 3.72 -6.59
CA ILE A 181 -10.84 4.67 -6.55
C ILE A 181 -9.54 3.90 -6.37
N VAL A 182 -8.55 4.19 -7.21
CA VAL A 182 -7.24 3.52 -7.19
C VAL A 182 -6.18 4.53 -6.83
N GLY A 183 -5.37 4.26 -5.81
CA GLY A 183 -4.37 5.21 -5.36
C GLY A 183 -3.19 4.61 -4.63
N THR A 184 -2.25 5.48 -4.23
CA THR A 184 -1.17 5.07 -3.33
C THR A 184 -1.54 5.36 -1.87
N PRO A 185 -1.17 4.48 -0.91
CA PRO A 185 -1.39 4.74 0.50
C PRO A 185 -0.74 6.05 0.98
N GLN A 186 0.39 6.43 0.37
CA GLN A 186 1.12 7.65 0.71
C GLN A 186 0.36 8.92 0.33
N THR A 187 -0.36 8.91 -0.79
CA THR A 187 -1.13 10.09 -1.23
C THR A 187 -2.51 10.15 -0.56
N GLY A 188 -3.15 9.02 -0.34
CA GLY A 188 -4.52 8.95 0.18
C GLY A 188 -4.64 8.61 1.67
N GLY A 189 -3.56 8.25 2.34
CA GLY A 189 -3.56 7.86 3.75
C GLY A 189 -3.46 9.02 4.74
N TYR A 190 -3.09 10.20 4.27
CA TYR A 190 -3.12 11.44 5.06
C TYR A 190 -4.34 12.22 4.62
N GLY A 191 -5.37 12.20 5.46
CA GLY A 191 -6.64 12.91 5.26
C GLY A 191 -6.48 14.42 5.23
#